data_be3ff28b2354c72974dccb8c5943a6c1
#
_entry.id   be3ff28b2354c72974dccb8c5943a6c1
#
_cell.length_a   1.000
_cell.length_b   1.000
_cell.length_c   1.000
_cell.angle_alpha   90.00
_cell.angle_beta   90.00
_cell.angle_gamma   90.00
#
_symmetry.space_group_name_H-M   'P 1'
#
loop_
_entity.id
_entity.type
_entity.pdbx_description
1 polymer ?
#
loop_
_entity_poly.entity_id
_entity_poly.type
_entity_poly.pdbx_seq_one_letter_code
_entity_poly.pdbx_strand_id
1 'polypeptide(L)'
;ERVEKYNEERIYSIINSGWDLIIIDEAHRVAGSSREVARYKLGYLLSQASPYLLLLSATPHNGSTDAFLRLVRLLDEMAFPNTKSIVKEQVAPFVIRTEKREAIDNNGNKLFKKRITHLKVLN
;
A
#
# COMPACT_ATOMS: atom_id res chain seq x y z
N GLU A 1 19.75 -22.35 -1.42
CA GLU A 1 20.39 -21.90 -2.68
C GLU A 1 19.51 -22.12 -3.92
N ARG A 2 18.99 -23.34 -4.16
CA ARG A 2 18.07 -23.61 -5.28
C ARG A 2 16.72 -22.88 -5.19
N VAL A 3 16.16 -22.78 -4.02
CA VAL A 3 14.85 -22.12 -3.79
C VAL A 3 14.96 -20.60 -3.96
N GLU A 4 16.04 -20.00 -3.46
CA GLU A 4 16.30 -18.57 -3.61
C GLU A 4 16.50 -18.18 -5.08
N LYS A 5 17.31 -18.94 -5.81
CA LYS A 5 17.54 -18.72 -7.25
C LYS A 5 16.25 -18.84 -8.07
N TYR A 6 15.41 -19.84 -7.76
CA TYR A 6 14.12 -20.01 -8.44
C TYR A 6 13.17 -18.84 -8.17
N ASN A 7 13.15 -18.31 -6.95
CA ASN A 7 12.36 -17.13 -6.61
C ASN A 7 12.85 -15.88 -7.31
N GLU A 8 14.15 -15.68 -7.43
CA GLU A 8 14.75 -14.57 -8.18
C GLU A 8 14.36 -14.63 -9.67
N GLU A 9 14.50 -15.77 -10.31
CA GLU A 9 14.11 -15.97 -11.72
C GLU A 9 12.63 -15.65 -11.96
N ARG A 10 11.75 -16.06 -11.06
CA ARG A 10 10.32 -15.73 -11.12
C ARG A 10 10.06 -14.23 -10.99
N ILE A 11 10.73 -13.56 -10.06
CA ILE A 11 10.60 -12.12 -9.85
C ILE A 11 11.08 -11.37 -11.10
N TYR A 12 12.23 -11.72 -11.65
CA TYR A 12 12.73 -11.12 -12.89
C TYR A 12 11.77 -11.34 -14.07
N SER A 13 11.20 -12.53 -14.20
CA SER A 13 10.21 -12.84 -15.23
C SER A 13 8.97 -11.94 -15.10
N ILE A 14 8.46 -11.73 -13.90
CA ILE A 14 7.32 -10.84 -13.64
C ILE A 14 7.67 -9.40 -13.98
N ILE A 15 8.81 -8.90 -13.51
CA ILE A 15 9.26 -7.52 -13.72
C ILE A 15 9.44 -7.22 -15.20
N ASN A 16 9.98 -8.17 -15.97
CA ASN A 16 10.29 -8.00 -17.40
C ASN A 16 9.11 -8.30 -18.34
N SER A 17 7.92 -8.59 -17.82
CA SER A 17 6.74 -8.93 -18.61
C SER A 17 6.05 -7.74 -19.30
N GLY A 18 6.48 -6.50 -19.04
CA GLY A 18 5.96 -5.31 -19.72
C GLY A 18 4.55 -4.92 -19.26
N TRP A 19 4.34 -4.76 -17.96
CA TRP A 19 3.06 -4.36 -17.38
C TRP A 19 2.73 -2.89 -17.61
N ASP A 20 1.48 -2.59 -17.94
CA ASP A 20 0.96 -1.22 -17.98
C ASP A 20 0.53 -0.72 -16.60
N LEU A 21 0.00 -1.60 -15.78
CA LEU A 21 -0.44 -1.32 -14.42
C LEU A 21 -0.06 -2.48 -13.51
N ILE A 22 0.48 -2.16 -12.35
CA ILE A 22 0.69 -3.11 -11.25
C ILE A 22 -0.19 -2.69 -10.06
N ILE A 23 -0.91 -3.65 -9.50
CA ILE A 23 -1.73 -3.47 -8.29
C ILE A 23 -1.13 -4.31 -7.18
N ILE A 24 -0.83 -3.67 -6.06
CA ILE A 24 -0.36 -4.35 -4.85
C ILE A 24 -1.45 -4.27 -3.79
N ASP A 25 -2.08 -5.39 -3.51
CA ASP A 25 -3.06 -5.51 -2.42
C ASP A 25 -2.35 -5.72 -1.08
N GLU A 26 -2.98 -5.26 0.00
CA GLU A 26 -2.38 -5.25 1.34
C GLU A 26 -0.98 -4.60 1.35
N ALA A 27 -0.86 -3.48 0.63
CA ALA A 27 0.41 -2.83 0.32
C ALA A 27 1.22 -2.41 1.56
N HIS A 28 0.58 -2.24 2.73
CA HIS A 28 1.29 -1.99 3.98
C HIS A 28 2.29 -3.10 4.33
N ARG A 29 2.11 -4.32 3.82
CA ARG A 29 3.04 -5.45 4.01
C ARG A 29 4.35 -5.28 3.26
N VAL A 30 4.36 -4.60 2.12
CA VAL A 30 5.61 -4.33 1.38
C VAL A 30 6.37 -3.13 1.95
N ALA A 31 5.74 -2.30 2.76
CA ALA A 31 6.43 -1.23 3.48
C ALA A 31 7.37 -1.77 4.57
N GLY A 32 7.08 -2.95 5.11
CA GLY A 32 7.93 -3.74 6.00
C GLY A 32 8.36 -3.07 7.30
N SER A 33 8.93 -3.86 8.17
CA SER A 33 9.85 -3.40 9.22
C SER A 33 11.29 -3.51 8.69
N SER A 34 12.26 -2.97 9.42
CA SER A 34 13.70 -3.11 9.10
C SER A 34 14.16 -4.57 8.91
N ARG A 35 13.38 -5.54 9.40
CA ARG A 35 13.62 -6.97 9.24
C ARG A 35 13.08 -7.56 7.92
N GLU A 36 12.28 -6.80 7.17
CA GLU A 36 11.61 -7.29 5.94
C GLU A 36 12.14 -6.56 4.68
N VAL A 37 13.44 -6.35 4.64
CA VAL A 37 14.14 -5.68 3.50
C VAL A 37 13.78 -6.34 2.16
N ALA A 38 13.63 -7.66 2.14
CA ALA A 38 13.31 -8.39 0.91
C ALA A 38 11.92 -8.03 0.35
N ARG A 39 10.91 -7.84 1.21
CA ARG A 39 9.56 -7.44 0.77
C ARG A 39 9.55 -6.01 0.24
N TYR A 40 10.26 -5.10 0.91
CA TYR A 40 10.39 -3.74 0.43
C TYR A 40 11.13 -3.67 -0.91
N LYS A 41 12.22 -4.44 -1.05
CA LYS A 41 12.95 -4.57 -2.31
C LYS A 41 12.05 -5.07 -3.45
N LEU A 42 11.20 -6.05 -3.18
CA LEU A 42 10.22 -6.54 -4.16
C LEU A 42 9.23 -5.43 -4.55
N GLY A 43 8.66 -4.72 -3.58
CA GLY A 43 7.77 -3.58 -3.82
C GLY A 43 8.44 -2.50 -4.67
N TYR A 44 9.68 -2.17 -4.37
CA TYR A 44 10.49 -1.22 -5.13
C TYR A 44 10.71 -1.68 -6.58
N LEU A 45 11.10 -2.92 -6.80
CA LEU A 45 11.30 -3.48 -8.14
C LEU A 45 9.98 -3.49 -8.95
N LEU A 46 8.87 -3.83 -8.33
CA LEU A 46 7.54 -3.77 -8.96
C LEU A 46 7.14 -2.33 -9.30
N SER A 47 7.47 -1.36 -8.46
CA SER A 47 7.18 0.05 -8.71
C SER A 47 7.92 0.59 -9.95
N GLN A 48 9.08 0.03 -10.26
CA GLN A 48 9.87 0.39 -11.45
C GLN A 48 9.45 -0.39 -12.72
N ALA A 49 8.67 -1.46 -12.56
CA ALA A 49 8.32 -2.36 -13.67
C ALA A 49 7.09 -1.91 -14.48
N SER A 50 6.37 -0.89 -14.04
CA SER A 50 5.17 -0.39 -14.69
C SER A 50 5.09 1.14 -14.59
N PRO A 51 4.53 1.84 -15.61
CA PRO A 51 4.27 3.28 -15.53
C PRO A 51 3.18 3.64 -14.52
N TYR A 52 2.28 2.71 -14.20
CA TYR A 52 1.19 2.92 -13.25
C TYR A 52 1.25 1.90 -12.11
N LEU A 53 1.18 2.41 -10.89
CA LEU A 53 1.20 1.61 -9.66
C LEU A 53 0.00 1.99 -8.79
N LEU A 54 -0.79 1.01 -8.40
CA LEU A 54 -1.90 1.16 -7.46
C LEU A 54 -1.62 0.33 -6.21
N LEU A 55 -1.59 1.01 -5.06
CA LEU A 55 -1.42 0.39 -3.75
C LEU A 55 -2.74 0.38 -3.01
N LEU A 56 -3.19 -0.79 -2.61
CA LEU A 56 -4.43 -0.97 -1.83
C LEU A 56 -4.08 -1.35 -0.40
N SER A 57 -4.62 -0.63 0.57
CA SER A 57 -4.44 -0.94 1.99
C SER A 57 -5.55 -0.35 2.84
N ALA A 58 -6.06 -1.14 3.79
CA ALA A 58 -6.98 -0.65 4.83
C ALA A 58 -6.24 0.13 5.93
N THR A 59 -4.93 -0.08 6.10
CA THR A 59 -4.10 0.47 7.17
C THR A 59 -2.78 1.03 6.63
N PRO A 60 -2.80 2.04 5.72
CA PRO A 60 -1.58 2.51 5.06
C PRO A 60 -0.56 3.10 6.05
N HIS A 61 -1.04 3.77 7.09
CA HIS A 61 -0.19 4.37 8.14
C HIS A 61 -0.07 3.49 9.38
N ASN A 62 -0.12 2.29 9.38
CA ASN A 62 0.00 1.26 10.44
C ASN A 62 0.74 1.73 11.76
N GLY A 63 0.45 2.93 12.27
CA GLY A 63 1.07 3.53 13.44
C GLY A 63 2.55 3.94 13.30
N SER A 64 3.15 3.77 12.13
CA SER A 64 4.56 4.10 11.87
C SER A 64 4.69 5.04 10.68
N THR A 65 5.22 6.24 10.94
CA THR A 65 5.51 7.22 9.89
C THR A 65 6.59 6.72 8.94
N ASP A 66 7.58 5.98 9.44
CA ASP A 66 8.64 5.39 8.61
C ASP A 66 8.09 4.33 7.65
N ALA A 67 7.17 3.49 8.11
CA ALA A 67 6.51 2.52 7.25
C ALA A 67 5.65 3.21 6.18
N PHE A 68 4.92 4.24 6.55
CA PHE A 68 4.13 5.03 5.62
C PHE A 68 5.02 5.76 4.60
N LEU A 69 6.14 6.33 5.03
CA LEU A 69 7.14 6.93 4.14
C LEU A 69 7.62 5.92 3.08
N ARG A 70 8.01 4.73 3.52
CA ARG A 70 8.43 3.67 2.58
C ARG A 70 7.34 3.32 1.57
N LEU A 71 6.09 3.30 2.01
CA LEU A 71 4.95 3.01 1.14
C LEU A 71 4.75 4.10 0.07
N VAL A 72 4.68 5.37 0.46
CA VAL A 72 4.45 6.47 -0.49
C VAL A 72 5.66 6.72 -1.40
N ARG A 73 6.86 6.39 -0.96
CA ARG A 73 8.07 6.41 -1.82
C ARG A 73 8.02 5.44 -2.98
N LEU A 74 7.23 4.38 -2.89
CA LEU A 74 6.98 3.49 -4.03
C LEU A 74 6.18 4.20 -5.13
N LEU A 75 5.35 5.19 -4.77
CA LEU A 75 4.59 5.99 -5.72
C LEU A 75 5.43 7.12 -6.33
N ASP A 76 6.16 7.83 -5.50
CA ASP A 76 7.04 8.93 -5.93
C ASP A 76 8.16 9.16 -4.90
N GLU A 77 9.34 8.69 -5.21
CA GLU A 77 10.51 8.82 -4.34
C GLU A 77 10.98 10.27 -4.18
N MET A 78 10.84 11.07 -5.23
CA MET A 78 11.27 12.48 -5.23
C MET A 78 10.34 13.36 -4.42
N ALA A 79 9.04 13.06 -4.40
CA ALA A 79 8.06 13.79 -3.61
C ALA A 79 8.21 13.53 -2.10
N PHE A 80 8.74 12.37 -1.72
CA PHE A 80 8.84 11.91 -0.32
C PHE A 80 10.29 11.54 0.07
N PRO A 81 11.21 12.51 0.16
CA PRO A 81 12.61 12.23 0.48
C PRO A 81 12.84 11.79 1.93
N ASN A 82 11.98 12.20 2.87
CA ASN A 82 12.09 11.90 4.30
C ASN A 82 10.73 12.02 5.02
N THR A 83 10.71 11.71 6.31
CA THR A 83 9.48 11.75 7.13
C THR A 83 8.87 13.15 7.26
N LYS A 84 9.67 14.21 7.14
CA LYS A 84 9.18 15.60 7.18
C LYS A 84 8.30 15.95 5.97
N SER A 85 8.44 15.22 4.86
CA SER A 85 7.60 15.38 3.67
C SER A 85 6.21 14.73 3.83
N ILE A 86 5.98 13.97 4.90
CA ILE A 86 4.67 13.36 5.21
C ILE A 86 3.77 14.41 5.86
N VAL A 87 3.25 15.31 5.04
CA VAL A 87 2.26 16.31 5.41
C VAL A 87 1.02 16.16 4.53
N LYS A 88 -0.13 16.56 5.05
CA LYS A 88 -1.42 16.34 4.41
C LYS A 88 -1.46 16.85 2.96
N GLU A 89 -0.94 18.04 2.73
CA GLU A 89 -0.92 18.69 1.42
C GLU A 89 -0.05 17.94 0.40
N GLN A 90 1.06 17.37 0.86
CA GLN A 90 1.98 16.61 0.02
C GLN A 90 1.43 15.23 -0.31
N VAL A 91 0.73 14.60 0.62
CA VAL A 91 0.17 13.24 0.49
C VAL A 91 -1.15 13.23 -0.29
N ALA A 92 -1.96 14.28 -0.16
CA ALA A 92 -3.31 14.34 -0.73
C ALA A 92 -3.39 13.99 -2.23
N PRO A 93 -2.49 14.41 -3.13
CA PRO A 93 -2.52 14.05 -4.54
C PRO A 93 -2.33 12.55 -4.82
N PHE A 94 -1.74 11.80 -3.88
CA PHE A 94 -1.37 10.39 -4.04
C PHE A 94 -2.34 9.42 -3.36
N VAL A 95 -3.21 9.89 -2.48
CA VAL A 95 -4.04 9.02 -1.62
C VAL A 95 -5.52 9.32 -1.78
N ILE A 96 -6.28 8.29 -2.13
CA ILE A 96 -7.74 8.31 -2.08
C ILE A 96 -8.15 7.48 -0.87
N ARG A 97 -8.90 8.08 0.05
CA ARG A 97 -9.42 7.42 1.25
C ARG A 97 -10.92 7.61 1.34
N THR A 98 -11.63 6.49 1.42
CA THR A 98 -13.08 6.48 1.65
C THR A 98 -13.37 5.69 2.91
N GLU A 99 -14.02 6.31 3.89
CA GLU A 99 -14.50 5.61 5.06
C GLU A 99 -15.82 4.88 4.72
N LYS A 100 -16.04 3.70 5.32
CA LYS A 100 -17.26 2.92 5.07
C LYS A 100 -18.55 3.72 5.31
N ARG A 101 -18.54 4.60 6.30
CA ARG A 101 -19.69 5.47 6.61
C ARG A 101 -19.99 6.49 5.51
N GLU A 102 -19.02 6.82 4.67
CA GLU A 102 -19.10 7.82 3.61
C GLU A 102 -19.28 7.17 2.23
N ALA A 103 -19.12 5.86 2.14
CA ALA A 103 -19.25 5.14 0.88
C ALA A 103 -20.72 5.11 0.43
N ILE A 104 -20.97 5.60 -0.78
CA ILE A 104 -22.28 5.66 -1.43
C ILE A 104 -22.24 4.97 -2.79
N ASP A 105 -23.40 4.49 -3.24
CA ASP A 105 -23.58 3.99 -4.61
C ASP A 105 -23.79 5.15 -5.61
N ASN A 106 -23.95 4.81 -6.90
CA ASN A 106 -24.19 5.80 -7.95
C ASN A 106 -25.50 6.59 -7.78
N ASN A 107 -26.42 6.11 -6.94
CA ASN A 107 -27.72 6.74 -6.63
C ASN A 107 -27.66 7.54 -5.32
N GLY A 108 -26.50 7.64 -4.66
CA GLY A 108 -26.31 8.35 -3.40
C GLY A 108 -26.71 7.58 -2.15
N ASN A 109 -27.05 6.28 -2.26
CA ASN A 109 -27.38 5.45 -1.09
C ASN A 109 -26.11 4.94 -0.42
N LYS A 110 -26.15 4.85 0.92
CA LYS A 110 -25.02 4.29 1.69
C LYS A 110 -24.83 2.81 1.38
N LEU A 111 -23.60 2.44 1.01
CA LEU A 111 -23.21 1.06 0.73
C LEU A 111 -23.11 0.19 2.00
N PHE A 112 -22.80 0.81 3.14
CA PHE A 112 -22.62 0.11 4.42
C PHE A 112 -23.59 0.64 5.47
N LYS A 113 -24.17 -0.29 6.24
CA LYS A 113 -25.01 0.06 7.40
C LYS A 113 -24.16 0.61 8.53
N LYS A 114 -24.77 1.45 9.39
CA LYS A 114 -24.13 1.94 10.61
C LYS A 114 -23.70 0.77 11.48
N ARG A 115 -22.43 0.75 11.86
CA ARG A 115 -21.92 -0.25 12.81
C ARG A 115 -22.41 0.09 14.22
N ILE A 116 -23.08 -0.85 14.87
CA ILE A 116 -23.49 -0.77 16.26
C ILE A 116 -22.70 -1.83 17.03
N THR A 117 -21.96 -1.42 18.04
CA THR A 117 -21.21 -2.34 18.88
C THR A 117 -21.96 -2.56 20.20
N HIS A 118 -22.33 -3.81 20.48
CA HIS A 118 -22.91 -4.21 21.76
C HIS A 118 -21.82 -4.87 22.59
N LEU A 119 -21.49 -4.26 23.72
CA LEU A 119 -20.57 -4.84 24.68
C LEU A 119 -21.39 -5.56 25.76
N LYS A 120 -21.24 -6.88 25.87
CA LYS A 120 -21.84 -7.68 26.95
C LYS A 120 -20.71 -8.17 27.86
N VAL A 121 -20.73 -7.71 29.11
CA VAL A 121 -19.83 -8.23 30.14
C VAL A 121 -20.49 -9.46 30.74
N LEU A 122 -19.81 -10.60 30.67
CA LEU A 122 -20.21 -11.85 31.34
C LEU A 122 -19.51 -11.88 32.70
N ASN A 123 -20.31 -11.89 33.78
CA ASN A 123 -19.79 -12.07 35.13
C ASN A 123 -19.56 -13.53 35.45
#